data_5b430328d472ef6b6e56d3b972066297
#
_entry.id   5b430328d472ef6b6e56d3b972066297
#
_cell.length_a   1.000
_cell.length_b   1.000
_cell.length_c   1.000
_cell.angle_alpha   90.00
_cell.angle_beta   90.00
_cell.angle_gamma   90.00
#
_symmetry.space_group_name_H-M   'P 1'
#
loop_
_entity.id
_entity.type
_entity.pdbx_description
1 polymer ?
#
loop_
_entity_poly.entity_id
_entity_poly.type
_entity_poly.pdbx_seq_one_letter_code
_entity_poly.pdbx_strand_id
1 'polypeptide(L)'
;MKRIFVSFVSILLLISCGGTSDAEKASALVDSARSLVIEGQLNEAKIRLDSVHYSYPKCVAQRRLAKALQDSIVFIEAQRTLSYSDSLLTTLQQQADPLLKKFAYEKQEQYEDHGRYVHRLLRTDNNLDRCYLQVYITDDYQAFVKSYYAGNSELLQSSVEMCVGDDCQQFGGSEHHFSLPTSPAQRSILSLPNDRSLELLNFVSSHMSDRIRVNLLGTRGAKPTNYVYYLSDNEKTAIQDTYQLGILMMDIHTLEEAIRIANLQINKYQKNR
;
A
#
# COMPACT_ATOMS: atom_id res chain seq x y z
N MET A 1 57.31 -78.22 -37.53
CA MET A 1 56.84 -76.86 -37.90
C MET A 1 55.32 -76.90 -37.81
N LYS A 2 54.76 -76.47 -36.63
CA LYS A 2 53.30 -76.40 -36.40
C LYS A 2 52.96 -74.96 -36.24
N ARG A 3 52.17 -74.40 -37.13
CA ARG A 3 51.62 -73.00 -37.06
C ARG A 3 50.41 -73.06 -36.15
N ILE A 4 50.46 -72.33 -35.04
CA ILE A 4 49.35 -72.11 -34.10
C ILE A 4 48.64 -70.83 -34.56
N PHE A 5 47.36 -70.93 -34.97
CA PHE A 5 46.47 -69.88 -35.34
C PHE A 5 45.77 -69.36 -34.06
N VAL A 6 46.17 -68.23 -33.57
CA VAL A 6 45.50 -67.60 -32.44
C VAL A 6 44.34 -66.77 -32.98
N SER A 7 43.11 -67.21 -32.74
CA SER A 7 41.87 -66.52 -33.05
C SER A 7 41.59 -65.49 -32.01
N PHE A 8 41.67 -64.17 -32.37
CA PHE A 8 41.40 -63.07 -31.55
C PHE A 8 39.89 -62.77 -31.63
N VAL A 9 39.13 -63.27 -30.64
CA VAL A 9 37.71 -62.95 -30.49
C VAL A 9 37.59 -61.55 -29.82
N SER A 10 37.30 -60.50 -30.62
CA SER A 10 36.96 -59.19 -30.18
C SER A 10 35.56 -59.20 -29.60
N ILE A 11 35.45 -59.18 -28.28
CA ILE A 11 34.19 -58.92 -27.57
C ILE A 11 33.93 -57.37 -27.61
N LEU A 12 33.05 -56.97 -28.53
CA LEU A 12 32.50 -55.62 -28.50
C LEU A 12 31.58 -55.51 -27.28
N LEU A 13 32.06 -54.87 -26.19
CA LEU A 13 31.24 -54.38 -25.10
C LEU A 13 30.46 -53.18 -25.60
N LEU A 14 29.20 -53.38 -25.98
CA LEU A 14 28.23 -52.32 -26.14
C LEU A 14 27.97 -51.71 -24.76
N ILE A 15 28.73 -50.66 -24.43
CA ILE A 15 28.38 -49.78 -23.31
C ILE A 15 27.13 -49.03 -23.79
N SER A 16 25.95 -49.59 -23.49
CA SER A 16 24.68 -48.89 -23.59
C SER A 16 24.75 -47.74 -22.58
N CYS A 17 25.05 -46.54 -23.10
CA CYS A 17 24.96 -45.33 -22.35
C CYS A 17 23.47 -45.04 -22.15
N GLY A 18 22.87 -45.68 -21.13
CA GLY A 18 21.51 -45.48 -20.68
C GLY A 18 21.39 -44.11 -19.99
N GLY A 19 21.45 -43.06 -20.81
CA GLY A 19 21.07 -41.72 -20.32
C GLY A 19 19.61 -41.74 -19.89
N THR A 20 19.33 -41.33 -18.69
CA THR A 20 17.95 -41.14 -18.20
C THR A 20 17.13 -40.37 -19.23
N SER A 21 15.97 -40.90 -19.59
CA SER A 21 15.09 -40.28 -20.59
C SER A 21 14.60 -38.89 -20.06
N ASP A 22 14.26 -37.99 -20.99
CA ASP A 22 13.71 -36.67 -20.60
C ASP A 22 12.46 -36.81 -19.74
N ALA A 23 11.67 -37.86 -19.96
CA ALA A 23 10.50 -38.14 -19.12
C ALA A 23 10.88 -38.53 -17.68
N GLU A 24 11.95 -39.31 -17.49
CA GLU A 24 12.48 -39.68 -16.16
C GLU A 24 13.05 -38.46 -15.43
N LYS A 25 13.82 -37.60 -16.13
CA LYS A 25 14.34 -36.36 -15.56
C LYS A 25 13.22 -35.40 -15.13
N ALA A 26 12.21 -35.26 -16.00
CA ALA A 26 11.03 -34.46 -15.70
C ALA A 26 10.23 -34.99 -14.49
N SER A 27 10.09 -36.35 -14.40
CA SER A 27 9.45 -36.99 -13.23
C SER A 27 10.22 -36.73 -11.94
N ALA A 28 11.56 -36.88 -11.99
CA ALA A 28 12.41 -36.60 -10.81
C ALA A 28 12.25 -35.13 -10.29
N LEU A 29 12.09 -34.17 -11.21
CA LEU A 29 11.80 -32.78 -10.80
C LEU A 29 10.44 -32.62 -10.16
N VAL A 30 9.38 -33.29 -10.66
CA VAL A 30 8.05 -33.28 -10.04
C VAL A 30 8.09 -33.92 -8.67
N ASP A 31 8.78 -35.05 -8.52
CA ASP A 31 8.88 -35.74 -7.22
C ASP A 31 9.71 -34.94 -6.21
N SER A 32 10.81 -34.32 -6.66
CA SER A 32 11.55 -33.35 -5.83
C SER A 32 10.68 -32.17 -5.38
N ALA A 33 9.88 -31.60 -6.29
CA ALA A 33 8.97 -30.53 -5.95
C ALA A 33 7.90 -30.97 -4.93
N ARG A 34 7.41 -32.21 -5.05
CA ARG A 34 6.44 -32.78 -4.07
C ARG A 34 7.04 -32.88 -2.67
N SER A 35 8.28 -33.33 -2.56
CA SER A 35 9.01 -33.36 -1.26
C SER A 35 9.14 -31.96 -0.68
N LEU A 36 9.53 -30.96 -1.50
CA LEU A 36 9.65 -29.58 -1.07
C LEU A 36 8.30 -28.99 -0.60
N VAL A 37 7.18 -29.34 -1.23
CA VAL A 37 5.84 -28.95 -0.76
C VAL A 37 5.54 -29.52 0.63
N ILE A 38 5.87 -30.78 0.87
CA ILE A 38 5.70 -31.42 2.18
C ILE A 38 6.55 -30.73 3.25
N GLU A 39 7.76 -30.34 2.90
CA GLU A 39 8.69 -29.59 3.77
C GLU A 39 8.28 -28.11 3.93
N GLY A 40 7.27 -27.62 3.21
CA GLY A 40 6.80 -26.25 3.27
C GLY A 40 7.61 -25.25 2.45
N GLN A 41 8.58 -25.71 1.65
CA GLN A 41 9.47 -24.91 0.81
C GLN A 41 8.79 -24.60 -0.54
N LEU A 42 7.69 -23.85 -0.50
CA LEU A 42 6.80 -23.67 -1.65
C LEU A 42 7.46 -22.92 -2.81
N ASN A 43 8.32 -21.95 -2.55
CA ASN A 43 9.01 -21.19 -3.59
C ASN A 43 9.99 -22.06 -4.37
N GLU A 44 10.76 -22.90 -3.68
CA GLU A 44 11.68 -23.84 -4.32
C GLU A 44 10.94 -24.90 -5.13
N ALA A 45 9.81 -25.39 -4.60
CA ALA A 45 8.94 -26.30 -5.33
C ALA A 45 8.45 -25.68 -6.65
N LYS A 46 8.02 -24.42 -6.66
CA LYS A 46 7.61 -23.71 -7.88
C LYS A 46 8.74 -23.64 -8.90
N ILE A 47 9.96 -23.31 -8.48
CA ILE A 47 11.14 -23.26 -9.37
C ILE A 47 11.40 -24.62 -10.03
N ARG A 48 11.27 -25.74 -9.27
CA ARG A 48 11.41 -27.10 -9.84
C ARG A 48 10.31 -27.40 -10.85
N LEU A 49 9.07 -27.03 -10.56
CA LEU A 49 7.93 -27.24 -11.45
C LEU A 49 8.02 -26.40 -12.72
N ASP A 50 8.46 -25.15 -12.61
CA ASP A 50 8.72 -24.30 -13.77
C ASP A 50 9.81 -24.90 -14.68
N SER A 51 10.85 -25.48 -14.09
CA SER A 51 11.90 -26.18 -14.84
C SER A 51 11.33 -27.34 -15.67
N VAL A 52 10.29 -28.04 -15.22
CA VAL A 52 9.61 -29.08 -16.02
C VAL A 52 8.96 -28.48 -17.26
N HIS A 53 8.35 -27.32 -17.17
CA HIS A 53 7.68 -26.64 -18.25
C HIS A 53 8.66 -26.11 -19.31
N TYR A 54 9.80 -25.56 -18.89
CA TYR A 54 10.80 -24.95 -19.78
C TYR A 54 11.76 -25.97 -20.39
N SER A 55 12.28 -26.92 -19.57
CA SER A 55 13.31 -27.83 -20.00
C SER A 55 12.76 -29.05 -20.73
N TYR A 56 11.51 -29.47 -20.45
CA TYR A 56 10.89 -30.67 -20.96
C TYR A 56 9.53 -30.41 -21.65
N PRO A 57 9.47 -29.52 -22.67
CA PRO A 57 8.21 -29.10 -23.31
C PRO A 57 7.46 -30.26 -23.98
N LYS A 58 8.13 -31.33 -24.37
CA LYS A 58 7.54 -32.52 -25.01
C LYS A 58 6.95 -33.53 -24.01
N CYS A 59 7.30 -33.44 -22.70
CA CYS A 59 6.85 -34.37 -21.68
C CYS A 59 5.47 -33.97 -21.14
N VAL A 60 4.43 -34.15 -21.96
CA VAL A 60 3.06 -33.65 -21.67
C VAL A 60 2.49 -34.20 -20.35
N ALA A 61 2.71 -35.46 -20.03
CA ALA A 61 2.22 -36.10 -18.79
C ALA A 61 2.83 -35.44 -17.55
N GLN A 62 4.16 -35.24 -17.53
CA GLN A 62 4.89 -34.64 -16.44
C GLN A 62 4.52 -33.14 -16.26
N ARG A 63 4.33 -32.43 -17.39
CA ARG A 63 3.85 -31.04 -17.35
C ARG A 63 2.44 -30.91 -16.77
N ARG A 64 1.55 -31.87 -17.02
CA ARG A 64 0.22 -31.91 -16.38
C ARG A 64 0.34 -32.14 -14.88
N LEU A 65 1.18 -33.05 -14.43
CA LEU A 65 1.44 -33.29 -13.01
C LEU A 65 2.07 -32.06 -12.35
N ALA A 66 3.04 -31.43 -13.01
CA ALA A 66 3.67 -30.20 -12.54
C ALA A 66 2.62 -29.09 -12.38
N LYS A 67 1.74 -28.91 -13.35
CA LYS A 67 0.65 -27.93 -13.28
C LYS A 67 -0.33 -28.20 -12.12
N ALA A 68 -0.75 -29.45 -11.95
CA ALA A 68 -1.63 -29.84 -10.85
C ALA A 68 -1.00 -29.56 -9.49
N LEU A 69 0.30 -29.79 -9.33
CA LEU A 69 1.03 -29.50 -8.12
C LEU A 69 1.21 -27.99 -7.89
N GLN A 70 1.46 -27.20 -8.96
CA GLN A 70 1.46 -25.73 -8.90
C GLN A 70 0.12 -25.19 -8.43
N ASP A 71 -0.99 -25.72 -8.95
CA ASP A 71 -2.33 -25.31 -8.53
C ASP A 71 -2.57 -25.64 -7.03
N SER A 72 -2.04 -26.78 -6.57
CA SER A 72 -2.08 -27.14 -5.12
C SER A 72 -1.24 -26.19 -4.28
N ILE A 73 -0.08 -25.75 -4.75
CA ILE A 73 0.76 -24.77 -4.05
C ILE A 73 0.01 -23.43 -3.94
N VAL A 74 -0.57 -22.96 -5.04
CA VAL A 74 -1.37 -21.72 -5.02
C VAL A 74 -2.51 -21.80 -4.01
N PHE A 75 -3.19 -22.94 -3.91
CA PHE A 75 -4.25 -23.17 -2.92
C PHE A 75 -3.69 -23.11 -1.48
N ILE A 76 -2.56 -23.74 -1.19
CA ILE A 76 -1.93 -23.71 0.14
C ILE A 76 -1.53 -22.27 0.52
N GLU A 77 -0.95 -21.53 -0.42
CA GLU A 77 -0.57 -20.13 -0.22
C GLU A 77 -1.80 -19.24 0.02
N ALA A 78 -2.86 -19.44 -0.76
CA ALA A 78 -4.11 -18.70 -0.57
C ALA A 78 -4.74 -18.97 0.80
N GLN A 79 -4.72 -20.21 1.28
CA GLN A 79 -5.20 -20.53 2.64
C GLN A 79 -4.35 -19.87 3.74
N ARG A 80 -3.01 -19.84 3.58
CA ARG A 80 -2.11 -19.16 4.53
C ARG A 80 -2.36 -17.65 4.54
N THR A 81 -2.48 -17.05 3.34
CA THR A 81 -2.79 -15.63 3.19
C THR A 81 -4.13 -15.29 3.85
N LEU A 82 -5.17 -16.09 3.60
CA LEU A 82 -6.49 -15.88 4.18
C LEU A 82 -6.42 -15.88 5.71
N SER A 83 -5.83 -16.93 6.32
CA SER A 83 -5.74 -17.06 7.78
C SER A 83 -4.93 -15.92 8.42
N TYR A 84 -3.81 -15.53 7.82
CA TYR A 84 -2.99 -14.42 8.29
C TYR A 84 -3.71 -13.08 8.18
N SER A 85 -4.30 -12.81 7.00
CA SER A 85 -4.97 -11.55 6.73
C SER A 85 -6.22 -11.36 7.58
N ASP A 86 -7.03 -12.39 7.81
CA ASP A 86 -8.21 -12.33 8.70
C ASP A 86 -7.83 -11.96 10.14
N SER A 87 -6.76 -12.58 10.65
CA SER A 87 -6.27 -12.30 12.00
C SER A 87 -5.77 -10.86 12.15
N LEU A 88 -4.99 -10.40 11.16
CA LEU A 88 -4.43 -9.04 11.17
C LEU A 88 -5.53 -8.00 10.96
N LEU A 89 -6.48 -8.24 10.04
CA LEU A 89 -7.62 -7.38 9.76
C LEU A 89 -8.43 -7.11 11.04
N THR A 90 -8.74 -8.16 11.81
CA THR A 90 -9.45 -8.02 13.08
C THR A 90 -8.69 -7.09 14.03
N THR A 91 -7.37 -7.22 14.12
CA THR A 91 -6.53 -6.39 14.98
C THR A 91 -6.53 -4.92 14.54
N LEU A 92 -6.38 -4.67 13.23
CA LEU A 92 -6.37 -3.28 12.71
C LEU A 92 -7.74 -2.62 12.85
N GLN A 93 -8.84 -3.35 12.64
CA GLN A 93 -10.19 -2.84 12.87
C GLN A 93 -10.41 -2.44 14.34
N GLN A 94 -9.95 -3.25 15.29
CA GLN A 94 -10.00 -2.90 16.72
C GLN A 94 -9.20 -1.65 17.06
N GLN A 95 -8.11 -1.37 16.34
CA GLN A 95 -7.34 -0.14 16.49
C GLN A 95 -8.02 1.06 15.82
N ALA A 96 -8.66 0.86 14.67
CA ALA A 96 -9.36 1.91 13.93
C ALA A 96 -10.66 2.37 14.61
N ASP A 97 -11.42 1.47 15.23
CA ASP A 97 -12.73 1.76 15.84
C ASP A 97 -12.73 2.91 16.84
N PRO A 98 -11.83 2.98 17.86
CA PRO A 98 -11.79 4.09 18.80
C PRO A 98 -11.36 5.39 18.12
N LEU A 99 -10.50 5.28 17.09
CA LEU A 99 -10.03 6.45 16.33
C LEU A 99 -11.14 7.03 15.46
N LEU A 100 -11.89 6.20 14.75
CA LEU A 100 -13.02 6.61 13.90
C LEU A 100 -14.08 7.40 14.67
N LYS A 101 -14.30 7.13 15.98
CA LYS A 101 -15.24 7.89 16.82
C LYS A 101 -14.88 9.37 16.97
N LYS A 102 -13.61 9.73 16.75
CA LYS A 102 -13.14 11.13 16.78
C LYS A 102 -13.47 11.88 15.48
N PHE A 103 -13.91 11.18 14.44
CA PHE A 103 -14.18 11.75 13.12
C PHE A 103 -15.68 11.89 12.86
N ALA A 104 -16.02 12.79 11.94
CA ALA A 104 -17.31 12.89 11.30
C ALA A 104 -17.14 12.51 9.84
N TYR A 105 -18.02 11.66 9.33
CA TYR A 105 -18.09 11.39 7.89
C TYR A 105 -18.96 12.46 7.25
N GLU A 106 -18.44 13.10 6.21
CA GLU A 106 -19.09 14.17 5.44
C GLU A 106 -19.08 13.79 3.97
N LYS A 107 -20.23 13.89 3.29
CA LYS A 107 -20.37 13.71 1.85
C LYS A 107 -21.51 14.56 1.33
N GLN A 108 -21.27 15.27 0.23
CA GLN A 108 -22.34 15.96 -0.51
C GLN A 108 -22.72 15.09 -1.73
N GLU A 109 -23.71 14.24 -1.55
CA GLU A 109 -24.14 13.22 -2.52
C GLU A 109 -24.33 13.73 -3.96
N GLN A 110 -24.66 15.03 -4.12
CA GLN A 110 -24.90 15.62 -5.45
C GLN A 110 -23.64 16.11 -6.15
N TYR A 111 -22.54 16.30 -5.42
CA TYR A 111 -21.35 17.04 -5.94
C TYR A 111 -20.02 16.33 -5.65
N GLU A 112 -20.01 15.30 -4.83
CA GLU A 112 -18.78 14.63 -4.41
C GLU A 112 -18.88 13.14 -4.72
N ASP A 113 -17.91 12.62 -5.48
CA ASP A 113 -17.79 11.19 -5.75
C ASP A 113 -17.39 10.44 -4.48
N HIS A 114 -16.51 11.03 -3.69
CA HIS A 114 -15.97 10.49 -2.45
C HIS A 114 -16.39 11.29 -1.23
N GLY A 115 -16.77 10.59 -0.16
CA GLY A 115 -16.94 11.19 1.16
C GLY A 115 -15.61 11.33 1.89
N ARG A 116 -15.62 12.03 3.02
CA ARG A 116 -14.41 12.30 3.79
C ARG A 116 -14.63 12.14 5.29
N TYR A 117 -13.62 11.66 5.97
CA TYR A 117 -13.54 11.61 7.44
C TYR A 117 -12.79 12.84 7.94
N VAL A 118 -13.50 13.76 8.60
CA VAL A 118 -12.95 15.00 9.15
C VAL A 118 -12.89 14.86 10.67
N HIS A 119 -11.73 15.14 11.26
CA HIS A 119 -11.61 15.14 12.73
C HIS A 119 -12.52 16.20 13.35
N ARG A 120 -13.31 15.83 14.37
CA ARG A 120 -14.37 16.70 14.94
C ARG A 120 -13.85 18.06 15.45
N LEU A 121 -12.61 18.11 15.96
CA LEU A 121 -11.97 19.35 16.39
C LEU A 121 -11.64 20.30 15.22
N LEU A 122 -11.44 19.77 14.01
CA LEU A 122 -11.03 20.54 12.83
C LEU A 122 -12.16 20.75 11.82
N ARG A 123 -13.40 20.47 12.20
CA ARG A 123 -14.56 20.80 11.35
C ARG A 123 -14.68 22.32 11.18
N THR A 124 -15.09 22.71 9.98
CA THR A 124 -15.24 24.13 9.61
C THR A 124 -16.18 24.86 10.55
N ASP A 125 -17.30 24.24 10.95
CA ASP A 125 -18.30 24.85 11.83
C ASP A 125 -17.73 25.34 13.15
N ASN A 126 -16.70 24.65 13.67
CA ASN A 126 -16.06 24.97 14.94
C ASN A 126 -14.89 25.97 14.81
N ASN A 127 -14.51 26.35 13.58
CA ASN A 127 -13.26 27.04 13.29
C ASN A 127 -13.42 28.24 12.34
N LEU A 128 -14.63 28.78 12.15
CA LEU A 128 -14.94 29.78 11.15
C LEU A 128 -14.16 31.09 11.29
N ASP A 129 -13.78 31.46 12.51
CA ASP A 129 -13.21 32.78 12.82
C ASP A 129 -11.73 32.74 13.21
N ARG A 130 -11.05 31.64 12.88
CA ARG A 130 -9.61 31.49 13.13
C ARG A 130 -8.86 30.88 11.95
N CYS A 131 -7.54 31.08 11.91
CA CYS A 131 -6.65 30.33 11.03
C CYS A 131 -6.42 28.93 11.59
N TYR A 132 -6.51 27.92 10.75
CA TYR A 132 -6.28 26.53 11.13
C TYR A 132 -6.00 25.65 9.89
N LEU A 133 -5.51 24.44 10.12
CA LEU A 133 -5.39 23.40 9.11
C LEU A 133 -6.52 22.39 9.29
N GLN A 134 -7.41 22.28 8.31
CA GLN A 134 -8.35 21.18 8.25
C GLN A 134 -7.66 19.99 7.56
N VAL A 135 -7.67 18.84 8.22
CA VAL A 135 -7.15 17.59 7.67
C VAL A 135 -8.27 16.57 7.57
N TYR A 136 -8.27 15.78 6.50
CA TYR A 136 -9.27 14.75 6.29
C TYR A 136 -8.74 13.61 5.42
N ILE A 137 -9.36 12.44 5.56
CA ILE A 137 -9.12 11.26 4.72
C ILE A 137 -10.40 11.00 3.91
N THR A 138 -10.28 10.79 2.62
CA THR A 138 -11.40 10.39 1.77
C THR A 138 -11.68 8.89 1.88
N ASP A 139 -12.86 8.46 1.47
CA ASP A 139 -13.24 7.04 1.48
C ASP A 139 -12.49 6.20 0.44
N ASP A 140 -11.75 6.82 -0.48
CA ASP A 140 -10.74 6.21 -1.34
C ASP A 140 -9.31 6.33 -0.78
N TYR A 141 -9.18 6.54 0.54
CA TYR A 141 -7.94 6.49 1.34
C TYR A 141 -6.92 7.59 1.05
N GLN A 142 -7.33 8.69 0.43
CA GLN A 142 -6.43 9.82 0.16
C GLN A 142 -6.49 10.84 1.29
N ALA A 143 -5.32 11.36 1.68
CA ALA A 143 -5.20 12.40 2.70
C ALA A 143 -5.12 13.79 2.05
N PHE A 144 -5.86 14.74 2.62
CA PHE A 144 -5.85 16.12 2.16
C PHE A 144 -5.76 17.10 3.33
N VAL A 145 -5.09 18.21 3.06
CA VAL A 145 -5.01 19.36 3.96
C VAL A 145 -5.58 20.59 3.26
N LYS A 146 -6.45 21.30 3.98
CA LYS A 146 -6.91 22.65 3.60
C LYS A 146 -6.42 23.64 4.67
N SER A 147 -5.72 24.66 4.22
CA SER A 147 -5.33 25.79 5.06
C SER A 147 -6.39 26.87 5.01
N TYR A 148 -6.97 27.18 6.16
CA TYR A 148 -7.95 28.24 6.33
C TYR A 148 -7.27 29.46 6.93
N TYR A 149 -7.45 30.60 6.28
CA TYR A 149 -7.12 31.90 6.81
C TYR A 149 -8.40 32.66 7.13
N ALA A 150 -8.46 33.27 8.30
CA ALA A 150 -9.47 34.24 8.68
C ALA A 150 -8.77 35.44 9.38
N GLY A 151 -8.87 36.63 8.82
CA GLY A 151 -8.18 37.81 9.32
C GLY A 151 -8.78 39.12 8.84
N ASN A 152 -8.25 40.23 9.35
CA ASN A 152 -8.73 41.58 9.02
C ASN A 152 -8.19 42.11 7.69
N SER A 153 -7.28 41.40 7.06
CA SER A 153 -6.65 41.81 5.81
C SER A 153 -6.71 40.67 4.80
N GLU A 154 -6.70 41.04 3.52
CA GLU A 154 -6.61 40.02 2.46
C GLU A 154 -5.30 39.25 2.53
N LEU A 155 -5.37 37.91 2.38
CA LEU A 155 -4.24 37.02 2.17
C LEU A 155 -4.65 35.98 1.12
N LEU A 156 -4.14 36.11 -0.09
CA LEU A 156 -4.27 35.10 -1.12
C LEU A 156 -3.16 34.07 -0.92
N GLN A 157 -3.50 32.97 -0.26
CA GLN A 157 -2.51 31.95 0.11
C GLN A 157 -1.93 31.26 -1.12
N SER A 158 -0.63 31.01 -1.14
CA SER A 158 0.07 30.21 -2.15
C SER A 158 0.74 28.99 -1.58
N SER A 159 1.09 29.00 -0.30
CA SER A 159 1.72 27.88 0.39
C SER A 159 1.61 28.00 1.92
N VAL A 160 1.83 26.87 2.58
CA VAL A 160 1.97 26.76 4.03
C VAL A 160 3.41 26.37 4.32
N GLU A 161 4.08 27.09 5.21
CA GLU A 161 5.39 26.74 5.73
C GLU A 161 5.26 26.34 7.19
N MET A 162 5.87 25.23 7.58
CA MET A 162 5.90 24.77 8.96
C MET A 162 7.33 24.75 9.46
N CYS A 163 7.55 25.29 10.65
CA CYS A 163 8.88 25.41 11.24
C CYS A 163 8.93 24.88 12.68
N VAL A 164 10.03 24.18 12.99
CA VAL A 164 10.44 23.83 14.35
C VAL A 164 11.84 24.45 14.58
N GLY A 165 11.92 25.47 15.42
CA GLY A 165 13.10 26.30 15.50
C GLY A 165 13.43 26.98 14.16
N ASP A 166 14.62 26.71 13.64
CA ASP A 166 15.11 27.23 12.36
C ASP A 166 14.90 26.26 11.19
N ASP A 167 14.44 25.03 11.46
CA ASP A 167 14.14 24.04 10.44
C ASP A 167 12.72 24.25 9.91
N CYS A 168 12.61 24.63 8.64
CA CYS A 168 11.37 24.96 7.98
C CYS A 168 11.14 24.13 6.72
N GLN A 169 9.90 23.64 6.56
CA GLN A 169 9.46 22.95 5.36
C GLN A 169 8.23 23.66 4.76
N GLN A 170 8.26 23.89 3.45
CA GLN A 170 7.19 24.56 2.74
C GLN A 170 6.34 23.57 1.93
N PHE A 171 5.02 23.70 2.07
CA PHE A 171 4.02 22.88 1.40
C PHE A 171 3.13 23.78 0.57
N GLY A 172 3.07 23.53 -0.72
CA GLY A 172 2.28 24.37 -1.62
C GLY A 172 2.24 23.80 -3.03
N GLY A 173 1.88 24.64 -3.98
CA GLY A 173 1.74 24.26 -5.38
C GLY A 173 0.33 23.81 -5.74
N SER A 174 -0.66 23.98 -4.86
CA SER A 174 -2.06 23.80 -5.22
C SER A 174 -2.53 24.94 -6.12
N GLU A 175 -3.08 24.59 -7.28
CA GLU A 175 -3.69 25.55 -8.20
C GLU A 175 -5.06 26.07 -7.71
N HIS A 176 -5.58 25.51 -6.63
CA HIS A 176 -6.92 25.80 -6.11
C HIS A 176 -6.85 26.53 -4.78
N HIS A 177 -6.68 27.84 -4.81
CA HIS A 177 -7.00 28.69 -3.68
C HIS A 177 -8.33 29.38 -3.91
N PHE A 178 -9.10 29.52 -2.85
CA PHE A 178 -10.41 30.13 -2.91
C PHE A 178 -10.48 31.25 -1.87
N SER A 179 -10.83 32.47 -2.29
CA SER A 179 -11.00 33.60 -1.40
C SER A 179 -12.46 33.95 -1.29
N LEU A 180 -12.96 34.01 -0.05
CA LEU A 180 -14.31 34.47 0.27
C LEU A 180 -14.22 35.80 0.97
N PRO A 181 -14.52 36.92 0.32
CA PRO A 181 -14.71 38.19 0.99
C PRO A 181 -16.03 38.16 1.76
N THR A 182 -15.97 38.00 3.07
CA THR A 182 -17.14 38.14 3.94
C THR A 182 -16.86 39.22 4.95
N SER A 183 -17.82 40.15 5.18
CA SER A 183 -17.70 41.15 6.22
C SER A 183 -18.00 40.52 7.57
N PRO A 184 -17.21 40.78 8.61
CA PRO A 184 -16.06 41.70 8.67
C PRO A 184 -14.72 41.05 8.34
N ALA A 185 -14.59 39.71 8.32
CA ALA A 185 -13.33 39.02 8.16
C ALA A 185 -13.07 38.61 6.70
N GLN A 186 -11.83 38.81 6.22
CA GLN A 186 -11.32 38.23 5.00
C GLN A 186 -10.97 36.77 5.22
N ARG A 187 -11.42 35.88 4.32
CA ARG A 187 -11.14 34.43 4.40
C ARG A 187 -10.53 33.96 3.10
N SER A 188 -9.55 33.09 3.20
CA SER A 188 -9.01 32.35 2.06
C SER A 188 -8.76 30.90 2.44
N ILE A 189 -8.86 30.03 1.44
CA ILE A 189 -8.67 28.59 1.58
C ILE A 189 -7.65 28.16 0.54
N LEU A 190 -6.59 27.48 0.99
CA LEU A 190 -5.62 26.81 0.15
C LEU A 190 -5.76 25.31 0.31
N SER A 191 -5.99 24.59 -0.78
CA SER A 191 -6.02 23.11 -0.76
C SER A 191 -4.67 22.58 -1.22
N LEU A 192 -4.07 21.71 -0.41
CA LEU A 192 -2.83 21.02 -0.76
C LEU A 192 -3.15 19.73 -1.52
N PRO A 193 -2.36 19.36 -2.56
CA PRO A 193 -2.49 18.05 -3.20
C PRO A 193 -2.12 16.91 -2.24
N ASN A 194 -2.49 15.69 -2.59
CA ASN A 194 -2.36 14.52 -1.70
C ASN A 194 -0.92 14.27 -1.22
N ASP A 195 0.06 14.31 -2.12
CA ASP A 195 1.48 14.13 -1.81
C ASP A 195 1.98 15.15 -0.79
N ARG A 196 1.68 16.43 -0.99
CA ARG A 196 2.04 17.52 -0.08
C ARG A 196 1.29 17.44 1.25
N SER A 197 0.04 16.98 1.20
CA SER A 197 -0.75 16.72 2.40
C SER A 197 -0.12 15.64 3.27
N LEU A 198 0.29 14.52 2.68
CA LEU A 198 0.97 13.44 3.40
C LEU A 198 2.30 13.88 4.00
N GLU A 199 3.11 14.65 3.26
CA GLU A 199 4.36 15.23 3.78
C GLU A 199 4.10 16.12 5.00
N LEU A 200 3.07 16.98 4.95
CA LEU A 200 2.69 17.85 6.07
C LEU A 200 2.22 17.05 7.28
N LEU A 201 1.37 16.04 7.09
CA LEU A 201 0.89 15.17 8.15
C LEU A 201 2.06 14.43 8.83
N ASN A 202 3.00 13.92 8.03
CA ASN A 202 4.21 13.27 8.54
C ASN A 202 5.10 14.24 9.32
N PHE A 203 5.29 15.47 8.83
CA PHE A 203 6.04 16.50 9.54
C PHE A 203 5.46 16.75 10.93
N VAL A 204 4.15 16.98 11.04
CA VAL A 204 3.49 17.22 12.34
C VAL A 204 3.61 16.01 13.25
N SER A 205 3.39 14.80 12.72
CA SER A 205 3.49 13.55 13.49
C SER A 205 4.90 13.30 14.04
N SER A 206 5.94 13.76 13.34
CA SER A 206 7.34 13.65 13.77
C SER A 206 7.73 14.68 14.83
N HIS A 207 6.94 15.76 14.99
CA HIS A 207 7.26 16.90 15.87
C HIS A 207 6.18 17.17 16.92
N MET A 208 5.53 16.10 17.41
CA MET A 208 4.41 16.24 18.37
C MET A 208 4.77 16.94 19.66
N SER A 209 6.00 16.79 20.16
CA SER A 209 6.51 17.45 21.36
C SER A 209 6.97 18.88 21.13
N ASP A 210 7.17 19.28 19.86
CA ASP A 210 7.77 20.55 19.53
C ASP A 210 6.74 21.66 19.35
N ARG A 211 7.19 22.90 19.47
CA ARG A 211 6.38 24.06 19.15
C ARG A 211 6.42 24.34 17.64
N ILE A 212 5.39 23.93 16.93
CA ILE A 212 5.31 24.07 15.47
C ILE A 212 4.73 25.45 15.14
N ARG A 213 5.51 26.26 14.42
CA ARG A 213 5.11 27.54 13.83
C ARG A 213 4.56 27.31 12.44
N VAL A 214 3.40 27.84 12.14
CA VAL A 214 2.76 27.81 10.82
C VAL A 214 2.79 29.19 10.21
N ASN A 215 3.32 29.29 9.00
CA ASN A 215 3.40 30.47 8.18
C ASN A 215 2.48 30.33 6.96
N LEU A 216 1.41 31.04 6.88
CA LEU A 216 0.58 31.11 5.69
C LEU A 216 1.20 32.14 4.76
N LEU A 217 1.82 31.69 3.68
CA LEU A 217 2.51 32.52 2.71
C LEU A 217 1.56 32.86 1.54
N GLY A 218 1.63 34.08 1.06
CA GLY A 218 0.78 34.50 -0.04
C GLY A 218 1.01 35.97 -0.45
N THR A 219 -0.02 36.57 -1.01
CA THR A 219 0.04 37.97 -1.47
C THR A 219 -1.17 38.77 -1.00
N ARG A 220 -0.98 40.07 -0.90
CA ARG A 220 -2.04 41.09 -0.81
C ARG A 220 -1.92 41.97 -2.03
N GLY A 221 -2.85 41.80 -2.99
CA GLY A 221 -2.64 42.34 -4.33
C GLY A 221 -1.31 41.81 -4.92
N ALA A 222 -0.42 42.70 -5.36
CA ALA A 222 0.88 42.33 -5.90
C ALA A 222 2.02 42.19 -4.85
N LYS A 223 1.75 42.42 -3.56
CA LYS A 223 2.79 42.45 -2.53
C LYS A 223 2.83 41.12 -1.79
N PRO A 224 4.02 40.47 -1.63
CA PRO A 224 4.18 39.31 -0.78
C PRO A 224 3.78 39.64 0.66
N THR A 225 3.06 38.74 1.31
CA THR A 225 2.62 38.87 2.70
C THR A 225 2.50 37.50 3.33
N ASN A 226 2.43 37.46 4.65
CA ASN A 226 2.26 36.23 5.39
C ASN A 226 1.41 36.44 6.65
N TYR A 227 0.94 35.33 7.21
CA TYR A 227 0.31 35.27 8.53
C TYR A 227 0.91 34.11 9.32
N VAL A 228 1.26 34.39 10.58
CA VAL A 228 1.95 33.44 11.45
C VAL A 228 1.06 33.06 12.62
N TYR A 229 0.97 31.76 12.90
CA TYR A 229 0.38 31.23 14.13
C TYR A 229 1.11 29.95 14.58
N TYR A 230 0.74 29.40 15.72
CA TYR A 230 1.31 28.17 16.24
C TYR A 230 0.22 27.11 16.38
N LEU A 231 0.55 25.86 16.01
CA LEU A 231 -0.36 24.75 16.26
C LEU A 231 -0.55 24.54 17.76
N SER A 232 -1.79 24.47 18.18
CA SER A 232 -2.15 24.02 19.51
C SER A 232 -1.97 22.50 19.66
N ASP A 233 -1.86 22.00 20.89
CA ASP A 233 -1.76 20.55 21.14
C ASP A 233 -3.00 19.79 20.64
N ASN A 234 -4.18 20.39 20.70
CA ASN A 234 -5.40 19.81 20.12
C ASN A 234 -5.32 19.68 18.60
N GLU A 235 -4.76 20.68 17.90
CA GLU A 235 -4.57 20.61 16.46
C GLU A 235 -3.52 19.57 16.08
N LYS A 236 -2.38 19.52 16.77
CA LYS A 236 -1.35 18.50 16.57
C LYS A 236 -1.93 17.09 16.75
N THR A 237 -2.71 16.89 17.84
CA THR A 237 -3.37 15.61 18.10
C THR A 237 -4.36 15.24 17.00
N ALA A 238 -5.19 16.18 16.55
CA ALA A 238 -6.16 15.92 15.50
C ALA A 238 -5.50 15.61 14.15
N ILE A 239 -4.38 16.27 13.83
CA ILE A 239 -3.58 16.00 12.64
C ILE A 239 -2.94 14.61 12.74
N GLN A 240 -2.36 14.26 13.89
CA GLN A 240 -1.77 12.94 14.13
C GLN A 240 -2.83 11.82 14.07
N ASP A 241 -3.99 12.02 14.71
CA ASP A 241 -5.11 11.07 14.64
C ASP A 241 -5.53 10.84 13.17
N THR A 242 -5.57 11.90 12.36
CA THR A 242 -5.89 11.79 10.92
C THR A 242 -4.84 11.00 10.15
N TYR A 243 -3.56 11.26 10.41
CA TYR A 243 -2.47 10.52 9.78
C TYR A 243 -2.52 9.03 10.14
N GLN A 244 -2.71 8.71 11.41
CA GLN A 244 -2.86 7.33 11.87
C GLN A 244 -4.09 6.64 11.28
N LEU A 245 -5.23 7.32 11.21
CA LEU A 245 -6.43 6.79 10.59
C LEU A 245 -6.20 6.46 9.11
N GLY A 246 -5.52 7.35 8.38
CA GLY A 246 -5.19 7.14 6.97
C GLY A 246 -4.35 5.87 6.75
N ILE A 247 -3.32 5.65 7.57
CA ILE A 247 -2.49 4.45 7.52
C ILE A 247 -3.35 3.21 7.81
N LEU A 248 -4.14 3.21 8.88
CA LEU A 248 -4.98 2.08 9.25
C LEU A 248 -6.01 1.74 8.17
N MET A 249 -6.66 2.74 7.57
CA MET A 249 -7.63 2.53 6.50
C MET A 249 -6.98 1.92 5.25
N MET A 250 -5.78 2.37 4.88
CA MET A 250 -5.03 1.81 3.75
C MET A 250 -4.60 0.37 4.01
N ASP A 251 -4.11 0.06 5.21
CA ASP A 251 -3.70 -1.29 5.60
C ASP A 251 -4.90 -2.24 5.64
N ILE A 252 -6.03 -1.81 6.21
CA ILE A 252 -7.30 -2.56 6.22
C ILE A 252 -7.72 -2.89 4.79
N HIS A 253 -7.77 -1.90 3.90
CA HIS A 253 -8.12 -2.11 2.49
C HIS A 253 -7.19 -3.11 1.80
N THR A 254 -5.88 -2.99 2.03
CA THR A 254 -4.89 -3.92 1.46
C THR A 254 -5.14 -5.36 1.91
N LEU A 255 -5.49 -5.56 3.17
CA LEU A 255 -5.82 -6.89 3.70
C LEU A 255 -7.15 -7.43 3.14
N GLU A 256 -8.18 -6.59 3.02
CA GLU A 256 -9.46 -6.96 2.42
C GLU A 256 -9.28 -7.42 0.96
N GLU A 257 -8.45 -6.72 0.19
CA GLU A 257 -8.10 -7.14 -1.17
C GLU A 257 -7.29 -8.46 -1.20
N ALA A 258 -6.36 -8.66 -0.28
CA ALA A 258 -5.62 -9.91 -0.16
C ALA A 258 -6.55 -11.08 0.17
N ILE A 259 -7.51 -10.89 1.08
CA ILE A 259 -8.55 -11.85 1.44
C ILE A 259 -9.44 -12.17 0.22
N ARG A 260 -9.86 -11.15 -0.51
CA ARG A 260 -10.68 -11.31 -1.73
C ARG A 260 -9.96 -12.15 -2.77
N ILE A 261 -8.68 -11.85 -3.03
CA ILE A 261 -7.85 -12.59 -4.00
C ILE A 261 -7.64 -14.04 -3.53
N ALA A 262 -7.32 -14.25 -2.25
CA ALA A 262 -7.14 -15.59 -1.69
C ALA A 262 -8.42 -16.45 -1.83
N ASN A 263 -9.59 -15.88 -1.53
CA ASN A 263 -10.87 -16.57 -1.71
C ASN A 263 -11.16 -16.94 -3.17
N LEU A 264 -10.83 -16.06 -4.13
CA LEU A 264 -10.97 -16.37 -5.55
C LEU A 264 -10.07 -17.55 -5.97
N GLN A 265 -8.83 -17.61 -5.48
CA GLN A 265 -7.90 -18.70 -5.76
C GLN A 265 -8.36 -20.02 -5.16
N ILE A 266 -8.85 -20.01 -3.91
CA ILE A 266 -9.41 -21.18 -3.23
C ILE A 266 -10.62 -21.73 -4.00
N ASN A 267 -11.57 -20.87 -4.35
CA ASN A 267 -12.76 -21.26 -5.09
C ASN A 267 -12.44 -21.83 -6.48
N LYS A 268 -11.47 -21.23 -7.18
CA LYS A 268 -11.00 -21.73 -8.49
C LYS A 268 -10.41 -23.14 -8.37
N TYR A 269 -9.58 -23.37 -7.35
CA TYR A 269 -8.99 -24.68 -7.11
C TYR A 269 -10.06 -25.75 -6.82
N GLN A 270 -11.01 -25.44 -5.95
CA GLN A 270 -12.10 -26.35 -5.59
C GLN A 270 -13.02 -26.71 -6.79
N LYS A 271 -13.23 -25.76 -7.71
CA LYS A 271 -14.07 -25.96 -8.89
C LYS A 271 -13.41 -26.81 -9.98
N ASN A 272 -12.08 -26.87 -9.98
CA ASN A 272 -11.29 -27.62 -10.97
C ASN A 272 -10.92 -29.04 -10.50
N ARG A 273 -11.40 -29.47 -9.34
CA ARG A 273 -11.15 -30.76 -8.74
C ARG A 273 -12.36 -31.69 -8.84
#